data_183bf6ce719417758de212fe68dfcc1f
#
_entry.id   183bf6ce719417758de212fe68dfcc1f
#
_cell.length_a   1.000
_cell.length_b   1.000
_cell.length_c   1.000
_cell.angle_alpha   90.00
_cell.angle_beta   90.00
_cell.angle_gamma   90.00
#
_symmetry.space_group_name_H-M   'P 1'
#
loop_
_entity.id
_entity.type
_entity.pdbx_description
1 polymer ?
#
loop_
_entity_poly.entity_id
_entity_poly.type
_entity_poly.pdbx_seq_one_letter_code
_entity_poly.pdbx_strand_id
1 'polypeptide(L)'
;SPHPTPSPDPQPMPTPEQIKKQFYGNIDLDPVKAKMDFAMIVDEVVQQFTSKLGVEVSISIEIQAKSKDGFDEALQRTIKENCNVLRFNSSEFEES
;
A
#
# COMPACT_ATOMS: atom_id res chain seq x y z
N SER A 1 1.46 -52.90 -25.69
CA SER A 1 2.16 -51.85 -25.86
C SER A 1 2.05 -50.92 -24.75
N PRO A 2 3.02 -50.70 -24.29
CA PRO A 2 3.04 -49.77 -23.28
C PRO A 2 2.78 -48.50 -23.86
N HIS A 3 1.74 -48.02 -23.55
CA HIS A 3 1.64 -46.71 -23.86
C HIS A 3 2.59 -45.98 -23.05
N PRO A 4 3.08 -44.99 -23.57
CA PRO A 4 4.00 -44.22 -22.88
C PRO A 4 3.35 -43.63 -21.69
N THR A 5 4.00 -43.77 -20.67
CA THR A 5 3.64 -43.00 -19.56
C THR A 5 3.61 -41.63 -19.98
N PRO A 6 2.65 -40.97 -19.67
CA PRO A 6 2.66 -39.56 -19.93
C PRO A 6 3.81 -39.01 -19.22
N SER A 7 4.66 -38.46 -19.93
CA SER A 7 5.71 -37.76 -19.26
C SER A 7 5.10 -36.75 -18.37
N PRO A 8 5.66 -36.59 -17.24
CA PRO A 8 5.19 -35.52 -16.39
C PRO A 8 5.27 -34.28 -17.20
N ASP A 9 4.28 -33.53 -17.11
CA ASP A 9 4.31 -32.29 -17.79
C ASP A 9 5.52 -31.55 -17.36
N PRO A 10 6.31 -31.15 -18.27
CA PRO A 10 7.45 -30.33 -17.88
C PRO A 10 6.93 -29.12 -17.23
N GLN A 11 7.62 -28.69 -16.22
CA GLN A 11 7.29 -27.41 -15.65
C GLN A 11 7.32 -26.42 -16.76
N PRO A 12 6.27 -25.67 -16.90
CA PRO A 12 6.30 -24.69 -17.96
C PRO A 12 7.39 -23.70 -17.69
N MET A 13 8.13 -23.42 -18.69
CA MET A 13 9.08 -22.35 -18.59
C MET A 13 8.32 -21.06 -18.46
N PRO A 14 8.80 -20.11 -17.70
CA PRO A 14 8.13 -18.83 -17.62
C PRO A 14 8.09 -18.24 -19.02
N THR A 15 6.92 -17.87 -19.43
CA THR A 15 6.78 -17.15 -20.69
C THR A 15 6.73 -15.67 -20.34
N PRO A 16 6.90 -14.81 -21.34
CA PRO A 16 6.80 -13.39 -21.05
C PRO A 16 5.50 -13.01 -20.40
N GLU A 17 4.42 -13.71 -20.67
CA GLU A 17 3.15 -13.42 -20.04
C GLU A 17 3.14 -13.78 -18.58
N GLN A 18 4.03 -14.65 -18.14
CA GLN A 18 4.11 -15.07 -16.75
C GLN A 18 5.07 -14.25 -15.93
N ILE A 19 5.76 -13.33 -16.55
CA ILE A 19 6.67 -12.48 -15.83
C ILE A 19 5.84 -11.43 -15.10
N LYS A 20 6.06 -11.33 -13.80
CA LYS A 20 5.31 -10.36 -12.99
C LYS A 20 6.07 -9.05 -13.00
N LYS A 21 5.39 -8.00 -13.37
CA LYS A 21 6.02 -6.69 -13.52
C LYS A 21 5.46 -5.64 -12.57
N GLN A 22 4.41 -5.96 -11.85
CA GLN A 22 3.79 -5.00 -10.95
C GLN A 22 3.44 -5.66 -9.64
N PHE A 23 3.52 -4.90 -8.59
CA PHE A 23 3.07 -5.32 -7.28
C PHE A 23 2.10 -4.27 -6.75
N TYR A 24 0.98 -4.73 -6.24
CA TYR A 24 0.04 -3.89 -5.53
C TYR A 24 -0.25 -4.53 -4.19
N GLY A 25 -0.18 -3.74 -3.16
CA GLY A 25 -0.55 -4.21 -1.84
C GLY A 25 -1.25 -3.11 -1.09
N ASN A 26 -2.18 -3.46 -0.25
CA ASN A 26 -2.80 -2.49 0.63
C ASN A 26 -3.02 -3.14 1.98
N ILE A 27 -3.12 -2.32 2.99
CA ILE A 27 -3.25 -2.81 4.35
C ILE A 27 -3.93 -1.74 5.17
N ASP A 28 -4.76 -2.17 6.10
CA ASP A 28 -5.36 -1.26 7.06
C ASP A 28 -4.51 -1.27 8.31
N LEU A 29 -4.25 -0.10 8.84
CA LEU A 29 -3.43 0.01 10.04
C LEU A 29 -4.27 0.50 11.20
N ASP A 30 -4.00 -0.06 12.38
CA ASP A 30 -4.58 0.44 13.61
C ASP A 30 -3.96 1.82 13.87
N PRO A 31 -4.76 2.88 13.97
CA PRO A 31 -4.18 4.21 14.16
C PRO A 31 -3.25 4.33 15.35
N VAL A 32 -3.48 3.57 16.39
CA VAL A 32 -2.64 3.63 17.56
C VAL A 32 -1.26 3.04 17.30
N LYS A 33 -1.20 2.02 16.45
CA LYS A 33 0.06 1.34 16.14
C LYS A 33 0.61 1.72 14.78
N ALA A 34 -0.04 2.63 14.07
CA ALA A 34 0.28 2.89 12.68
C ALA A 34 1.73 3.27 12.46
N LYS A 35 2.30 4.06 13.37
CA LYS A 35 3.67 4.50 13.21
C LYS A 35 4.63 3.32 13.22
N MET A 36 4.47 2.44 14.18
CA MET A 36 5.34 1.28 14.31
C MET A 36 5.09 0.29 13.18
N ASP A 37 3.82 0.05 12.88
CA ASP A 37 3.48 -0.90 11.83
C ASP A 37 3.96 -0.40 10.47
N PHE A 38 3.85 0.89 10.21
CA PHE A 38 4.34 1.43 8.96
C PHE A 38 5.85 1.29 8.84
N ALA A 39 6.56 1.48 9.95
CA ALA A 39 8.01 1.28 9.94
C ALA A 39 8.37 -0.16 9.57
N MET A 40 7.61 -1.13 10.08
CA MET A 40 7.84 -2.53 9.72
C MET A 40 7.53 -2.78 8.26
N ILE A 41 6.48 -2.16 7.75
CA ILE A 41 6.15 -2.29 6.33
C ILE A 41 7.28 -1.75 5.46
N VAL A 42 7.82 -0.61 5.85
CA VAL A 42 8.94 -0.04 5.11
C VAL A 42 10.13 -0.99 5.13
N ASP A 43 10.45 -1.53 6.30
CA ASP A 43 11.61 -2.41 6.42
C ASP A 43 11.43 -3.72 5.66
N GLU A 44 10.25 -4.29 5.74
CA GLU A 44 10.07 -5.65 5.25
C GLU A 44 9.51 -5.73 3.85
N VAL A 45 8.87 -4.70 3.37
CA VAL A 45 8.28 -4.72 2.04
C VAL A 45 8.91 -3.65 1.14
N VAL A 46 8.83 -2.40 1.55
CA VAL A 46 9.25 -1.31 0.68
C VAL A 46 10.73 -1.39 0.37
N GLN A 47 11.56 -1.64 1.36
CA GLN A 47 12.99 -1.69 1.14
C GLN A 47 13.42 -2.85 0.25
N GLN A 48 12.64 -3.92 0.22
CA GLN A 48 12.94 -5.01 -0.68
C GLN A 48 12.87 -4.54 -2.14
N PHE A 49 11.99 -3.62 -2.42
CA PHE A 49 11.88 -3.06 -3.77
C PHE A 49 12.87 -1.92 -4.01
N THR A 50 13.00 -1.01 -3.06
CA THR A 50 13.84 0.16 -3.28
C THR A 50 15.31 -0.18 -3.39
N SER A 51 15.70 -1.33 -2.89
CA SER A 51 17.08 -1.79 -3.00
C SER A 51 17.39 -2.39 -4.36
N LYS A 52 16.42 -2.50 -5.25
CA LYS A 52 16.62 -3.10 -6.56
C LYS A 52 16.69 -2.02 -7.62
N LEU A 53 17.61 -2.15 -8.54
CA LEU A 53 17.70 -1.22 -9.64
C LEU A 53 16.52 -1.39 -10.57
N GLY A 54 16.03 -0.29 -11.07
CA GLY A 54 14.95 -0.33 -12.05
C GLY A 54 13.57 -0.52 -11.47
N VAL A 55 13.43 -0.46 -10.15
CA VAL A 55 12.13 -0.59 -9.50
C VAL A 55 11.69 0.78 -9.02
N GLU A 56 10.49 1.17 -9.39
CA GLU A 56 9.89 2.40 -8.88
C GLU A 56 8.84 2.03 -7.86
N VAL A 57 8.86 2.70 -6.72
CA VAL A 57 7.91 2.43 -5.64
C VAL A 57 7.08 3.66 -5.40
N SER A 58 5.78 3.48 -5.28
CA SER A 58 4.86 4.55 -4.96
C SER A 58 4.05 4.12 -3.74
N ILE A 59 3.89 5.02 -2.80
CA ILE A 59 3.14 4.75 -1.58
C ILE A 59 2.07 5.81 -1.45
N SER A 60 0.84 5.36 -1.24
CA SER A 60 -0.28 6.27 -0.98
C SER A 60 -0.86 5.96 0.38
N ILE A 61 -1.24 6.99 1.08
CA ILE A 61 -1.82 6.86 2.40
C ILE A 61 -3.19 7.51 2.37
N GLU A 62 -4.19 6.78 2.85
CA GLU A 62 -5.53 7.32 3.02
C GLU A 62 -5.87 7.31 4.49
N ILE A 63 -6.43 8.40 4.96
CA ILE A 63 -6.84 8.54 6.35
C ILE A 63 -8.31 8.91 6.35
N GLN A 64 -9.09 8.19 7.13
CA GLN A 64 -10.50 8.49 7.29
C GLN A 64 -10.80 8.57 8.76
N ALA A 65 -11.41 9.67 9.17
CA ALA A 65 -11.80 9.87 10.56
C ALA A 65 -13.28 10.20 10.61
N LYS A 66 -13.96 9.66 11.57
CA LYS A 66 -15.39 9.89 11.75
C LYS A 66 -15.68 10.25 13.19
N SER A 67 -16.60 11.18 13.37
CA SER A 67 -17.03 11.55 14.70
C SER A 67 -18.55 11.64 14.71
N LYS A 68 -19.17 11.06 15.74
CA LYS A 68 -20.61 11.13 15.86
C LYS A 68 -21.09 12.56 16.09
N ASP A 69 -20.32 13.33 16.81
CA ASP A 69 -20.73 14.67 17.19
C ASP A 69 -20.12 15.75 16.32
N GLY A 70 -19.35 15.33 15.33
CA GLY A 70 -18.69 16.28 14.46
C GLY A 70 -17.34 16.71 15.01
N PHE A 71 -16.62 17.44 14.20
CA PHE A 71 -15.30 17.97 14.58
C PHE A 71 -15.44 19.47 14.83
N ASP A 72 -14.85 19.96 15.91
CA ASP A 72 -14.93 21.38 16.18
C ASP A 72 -14.03 22.17 15.23
N GLU A 73 -14.25 23.48 15.17
CA GLU A 73 -13.52 24.30 14.22
C GLU A 73 -12.04 24.37 14.51
N ALA A 74 -11.66 24.34 15.78
CA ALA A 74 -10.25 24.42 16.14
C ALA A 74 -9.51 23.19 15.63
N LEU A 75 -10.11 22.03 15.79
CA LEU A 75 -9.50 20.80 15.28
C LEU A 75 -9.45 20.79 13.76
N GLN A 76 -10.52 21.22 13.12
CA GLN A 76 -10.53 21.29 11.67
C GLN A 76 -9.42 22.18 11.15
N ARG A 77 -9.24 23.33 11.78
CA ARG A 77 -8.18 24.24 11.38
C ARG A 77 -6.81 23.63 11.56
N THR A 78 -6.59 23.02 12.71
CA THR A 78 -5.30 22.41 12.99
C THR A 78 -4.97 21.32 11.97
N ILE A 79 -5.94 20.45 11.68
CA ILE A 79 -5.72 19.38 10.74
C ILE A 79 -5.45 19.92 9.33
N LYS A 80 -6.24 20.91 8.90
CA LYS A 80 -6.05 21.49 7.56
C LYS A 80 -4.68 22.14 7.45
N GLU A 81 -4.26 22.86 8.47
CA GLU A 81 -2.96 23.47 8.45
C GLU A 81 -1.84 22.44 8.41
N ASN A 82 -1.98 21.40 9.21
CA ASN A 82 -0.95 20.35 9.22
C ASN A 82 -0.89 19.61 7.89
N CYS A 83 -2.03 19.31 7.32
CA CYS A 83 -2.06 18.65 6.02
C CYS A 83 -1.42 19.52 4.95
N ASN A 84 -1.64 20.82 5.04
CA ASN A 84 -1.05 21.75 4.12
C ASN A 84 0.47 21.77 4.22
N VAL A 85 0.96 21.84 5.45
CA VAL A 85 2.41 21.81 5.68
C VAL A 85 3.02 20.50 5.21
N LEU A 86 2.31 19.41 5.42
CA LEU A 86 2.77 18.09 5.02
C LEU A 86 2.53 17.79 3.55
N ARG A 87 1.92 18.73 2.83
CA ARG A 87 1.72 18.63 1.39
C ARG A 87 0.79 17.50 0.99
N PHE A 88 -0.31 17.36 1.73
CA PHE A 88 -1.34 16.43 1.32
C PHE A 88 -1.89 16.86 -0.03
N ASN A 89 -2.19 15.90 -0.88
CA ASN A 89 -2.82 16.18 -2.15
C ASN A 89 -4.24 16.69 -1.95
N SER A 90 -4.93 16.17 -0.96
CA SER A 90 -6.26 16.64 -0.63
C SER A 90 -6.55 16.33 0.83
N SER A 91 -7.35 17.17 1.45
CA SER A 91 -7.82 16.95 2.80
C SER A 91 -9.12 17.73 2.94
N GLU A 92 -10.19 17.03 3.26
CA GLU A 92 -11.51 17.65 3.31
C GLU A 92 -12.27 17.14 4.51
N PHE A 93 -13.01 18.06 5.14
CA PHE A 93 -14.01 17.69 6.13
C PHE A 93 -15.35 17.74 5.43
N GLU A 94 -16.14 16.72 5.60
CA GLU A 94 -17.40 16.58 4.89
C GLU A 94 -18.55 16.44 5.87
N GLU A 95 -19.69 16.96 5.46
CA GLU A 95 -20.92 16.66 6.16
C GLU A 95 -21.35 15.28 5.71
N SER A 96 -21.78 14.47 6.62
CA SER A 96 -22.08 13.10 6.28
C SER A 96 -23.34 12.93 5.45
#